data_2c7600d7591b66e32225eb39569e4eb3
#
_entry.id   2c7600d7591b66e32225eb39569e4eb3
#
_cell.length_a   1.000
_cell.length_b   1.000
_cell.length_c   1.000
_cell.angle_alpha   90.00
_cell.angle_beta   90.00
_cell.angle_gamma   90.00
#
_symmetry.space_group_name_H-M   'P 1'
#
loop_
_entity.id
_entity.type
_entity.pdbx_description
1 polymer ?
#
loop_
_entity_poly.entity_id
_entity_poly.type
_entity_poly.pdbx_seq_one_letter_code
_entity_poly.pdbx_strand_id
1 'polypeptide(L)'
;MSGRVKEAIITAVDMLVHYPDPEARALKNALANHYGILKERLICTNGAAELMYIYFHTFKPKEVIISVPSFDEYEKAAKAGGAHITYVYTQQDNFNSNLMRMVKAAGEGAVIILGNPNNPTGSLVRKEEVEAAVKEGIKKNLRFVVDESFLDFRYDED
;
A
#
# COMPACT_ATOMS: atom_id res chain seq x y z
N MET A 1 21.38 0.05 -4.68
CA MET A 1 21.59 -0.86 -3.54
C MET A 1 22.77 -0.33 -2.73
N SER A 2 22.63 -0.15 -1.44
CA SER A 2 23.72 0.30 -0.56
C SER A 2 24.80 -0.79 -0.39
N GLY A 3 26.05 -0.38 -0.06
CA GLY A 3 27.14 -1.33 0.19
C GLY A 3 26.81 -2.33 1.31
N ARG A 4 26.18 -1.84 2.40
CA ARG A 4 25.75 -2.68 3.53
C ARG A 4 24.75 -3.77 3.13
N VAL A 5 23.79 -3.44 2.27
CA VAL A 5 22.81 -4.43 1.76
C VAL A 5 23.49 -5.48 0.89
N LYS A 6 24.42 -5.06 0.02
CA LYS A 6 25.19 -5.99 -0.81
C LYS A 6 25.99 -6.98 0.03
N GLU A 7 26.68 -6.49 1.06
CA GLU A 7 27.48 -7.31 1.97
C GLU A 7 26.60 -8.29 2.77
N ALA A 8 25.45 -7.84 3.27
CA ALA A 8 24.50 -8.70 3.96
C ALA A 8 23.96 -9.83 3.06
N ILE A 9 23.69 -9.55 1.78
CA ILE A 9 23.27 -10.58 0.81
C ILE A 9 24.39 -11.61 0.60
N ILE A 10 25.64 -11.15 0.39
CA ILE A 10 26.78 -12.06 0.20
C ILE A 10 26.96 -12.96 1.44
N THR A 11 26.89 -12.40 2.64
CA THR A 11 27.00 -13.17 3.89
C THR A 11 25.87 -14.18 4.07
N ALA A 12 24.66 -13.86 3.56
CA ALA A 12 23.51 -14.75 3.68
C ALA A 12 23.48 -15.89 2.66
N VAL A 13 24.37 -15.91 1.67
CA VAL A 13 24.40 -16.96 0.62
C VAL A 13 24.55 -18.36 1.21
N ASP A 14 25.37 -18.53 2.24
CA ASP A 14 25.59 -19.84 2.90
C ASP A 14 24.32 -20.36 3.60
N MET A 15 23.36 -19.48 3.89
CA MET A 15 22.09 -19.86 4.50
C MET A 15 21.07 -20.42 3.50
N LEU A 16 21.32 -20.31 2.19
CA LEU A 16 20.40 -20.76 1.14
C LEU A 16 20.19 -22.29 1.13
N VAL A 17 21.03 -23.06 1.81
CA VAL A 17 20.86 -24.51 1.98
C VAL A 17 19.72 -24.86 2.94
N HIS A 18 19.24 -23.90 3.72
CA HIS A 18 18.14 -24.06 4.66
C HIS A 18 16.83 -23.56 4.09
N TYR A 19 15.72 -24.17 4.49
CA TYR A 19 14.40 -23.61 4.21
C TYR A 19 14.27 -22.24 4.86
N PRO A 20 13.65 -21.26 4.14
CA PRO A 20 13.39 -19.95 4.73
C PRO A 20 12.41 -20.06 5.90
N ASP A 21 12.52 -19.12 6.84
CA ASP A 21 11.54 -19.00 7.94
C ASP A 21 10.20 -18.50 7.36
N PRO A 22 9.14 -19.35 7.33
CA PRO A 22 7.87 -18.98 6.73
C PRO A 22 7.15 -17.84 7.45
N GLU A 23 7.53 -17.55 8.69
CA GLU A 23 6.98 -16.46 9.49
C GLU A 23 7.78 -15.17 9.38
N ALA A 24 8.95 -15.20 8.74
CA ALA A 24 9.88 -14.06 8.63
C ALA A 24 10.17 -13.39 10.00
N ARG A 25 10.36 -14.20 11.04
CA ARG A 25 10.43 -13.73 12.47
C ARG A 25 11.52 -12.70 12.69
N ALA A 26 12.70 -12.91 12.12
CA ALA A 26 13.82 -11.98 12.27
C ALA A 26 13.48 -10.60 11.66
N LEU A 27 12.93 -10.60 10.45
CA LEU A 27 12.50 -9.37 9.76
C LEU A 27 11.38 -8.66 10.51
N LYS A 28 10.33 -9.39 10.92
CA LYS A 28 9.22 -8.80 11.69
C LYS A 28 9.69 -8.19 13.01
N ASN A 29 10.60 -8.83 13.73
CA ASN A 29 11.16 -8.26 14.96
C ASN A 29 11.95 -6.97 14.68
N ALA A 30 12.76 -6.94 13.62
CA ALA A 30 13.52 -5.75 13.23
C ALA A 30 12.59 -4.59 12.85
N LEU A 31 11.57 -4.85 12.04
CA LEU A 31 10.57 -3.86 11.64
C LEU A 31 9.74 -3.36 12.84
N ALA A 32 9.29 -4.27 13.69
CA ALA A 32 8.54 -3.93 14.90
C ALA A 32 9.32 -2.98 15.82
N ASN A 33 10.60 -3.26 16.01
CA ASN A 33 11.49 -2.41 16.80
C ASN A 33 11.75 -1.05 16.13
N HIS A 34 11.93 -1.04 14.80
CA HIS A 34 12.21 0.19 14.04
C HIS A 34 11.01 1.14 14.04
N TYR A 35 9.81 0.62 13.80
CA TYR A 35 8.59 1.44 13.71
C TYR A 35 7.82 1.57 15.04
N GLY A 36 8.26 0.91 16.12
CA GLY A 36 7.56 0.95 17.41
C GLY A 36 6.17 0.32 17.38
N ILE A 37 5.94 -0.70 16.53
CA ILE A 37 4.65 -1.38 16.36
C ILE A 37 4.73 -2.85 16.80
N LEU A 38 3.57 -3.44 17.07
CA LEU A 38 3.49 -4.86 17.45
C LEU A 38 3.76 -5.74 16.22
N LYS A 39 4.61 -6.76 16.37
CA LYS A 39 4.95 -7.70 15.27
C LYS A 39 3.74 -8.47 14.74
N GLU A 40 2.71 -8.67 15.56
CA GLU A 40 1.44 -9.31 15.18
C GLU A 40 0.64 -8.46 14.16
N ARG A 41 0.98 -7.19 14.00
CA ARG A 41 0.40 -6.29 13.01
C ARG A 41 1.20 -6.22 11.72
N LEU A 42 2.26 -7.02 11.60
CA LEU A 42 3.14 -7.05 10.43
C LEU A 42 2.91 -8.30 9.60
N ILE A 43 2.80 -8.10 8.31
CA ILE A 43 2.86 -9.17 7.29
C ILE A 43 4.04 -8.84 6.38
N CYS A 44 4.93 -9.81 6.18
CA CYS A 44 6.05 -9.70 5.23
C CYS A 44 5.72 -10.54 4.00
N THR A 45 5.90 -9.94 2.83
CA THR A 45 5.61 -10.56 1.52
C THR A 45 6.75 -10.27 0.53
N ASN A 46 6.73 -10.92 -0.62
CA ASN A 46 7.67 -10.64 -1.72
C ASN A 46 7.25 -9.38 -2.49
N GLY A 47 7.35 -8.23 -1.81
CA GLY A 47 6.94 -6.93 -2.32
C GLY A 47 5.46 -6.62 -2.09
N ALA A 48 5.10 -5.34 -2.30
CA ALA A 48 3.75 -4.83 -2.09
C ALA A 48 2.71 -5.48 -3.01
N ALA A 49 3.11 -5.90 -4.22
CA ALA A 49 2.19 -6.55 -5.17
C ALA A 49 1.60 -7.84 -4.58
N GLU A 50 2.42 -8.75 -4.03
CA GLU A 50 1.92 -9.97 -3.41
C GLU A 50 0.93 -9.65 -2.27
N LEU A 51 1.23 -8.64 -1.45
CA LEU A 51 0.35 -8.21 -0.36
C LEU A 51 -1.03 -7.77 -0.89
N MET A 52 -1.09 -7.06 -2.03
CA MET A 52 -2.35 -6.65 -2.64
C MET A 52 -3.20 -7.86 -3.04
N TYR A 53 -2.60 -8.87 -3.69
CA TYR A 53 -3.32 -10.11 -4.04
C TYR A 53 -3.82 -10.84 -2.79
N ILE A 54 -3.00 -10.98 -1.75
CA ILE A 54 -3.39 -11.59 -0.48
C ILE A 54 -4.56 -10.82 0.14
N TYR A 55 -4.48 -9.48 0.18
CA TYR A 55 -5.53 -8.62 0.74
C TYR A 55 -6.87 -8.83 0.04
N PHE A 56 -6.89 -8.71 -1.30
CA PHE A 56 -8.14 -8.82 -2.06
C PHE A 56 -8.71 -10.24 -2.07
N HIS A 57 -7.86 -11.25 -2.06
CA HIS A 57 -8.32 -12.65 -1.94
C HIS A 57 -8.92 -12.95 -0.56
N THR A 58 -8.38 -12.35 0.48
CA THR A 58 -8.83 -12.55 1.86
C THR A 58 -10.12 -11.79 2.15
N PHE A 59 -10.15 -10.49 1.84
CA PHE A 59 -11.25 -9.61 2.24
C PHE A 59 -12.37 -9.51 1.21
N LYS A 60 -12.12 -9.86 -0.05
CA LYS A 60 -13.09 -9.90 -1.16
C LYS A 60 -14.04 -8.71 -1.17
N PRO A 61 -13.54 -7.46 -1.20
CA PRO A 61 -14.41 -6.29 -1.24
C PRO A 61 -15.24 -6.31 -2.52
N LYS A 62 -16.50 -5.85 -2.43
CA LYS A 62 -17.37 -5.76 -3.61
C LYS A 62 -16.92 -4.65 -4.57
N GLU A 63 -16.39 -3.56 -4.03
CA GLU A 63 -15.97 -2.39 -4.78
C GLU A 63 -14.61 -1.89 -4.32
N VAL A 64 -13.79 -1.48 -5.30
CA VAL A 64 -12.49 -0.85 -5.07
C VAL A 64 -12.42 0.44 -5.86
N ILE A 65 -12.02 1.52 -5.21
CA ILE A 65 -11.84 2.85 -5.80
C ILE A 65 -10.35 3.05 -6.07
N ILE A 66 -10.02 3.38 -7.31
CA ILE A 66 -8.64 3.60 -7.75
C ILE A 66 -8.54 4.95 -8.45
N SER A 67 -7.56 5.79 -8.06
CA SER A 67 -7.20 6.98 -8.84
C SER A 67 -6.46 6.58 -10.12
N VAL A 68 -6.67 7.30 -11.21
CA VAL A 68 -6.05 6.99 -12.52
C VAL A 68 -5.40 8.26 -13.08
N PRO A 69 -4.12 8.19 -13.49
CA PRO A 69 -3.24 7.01 -13.54
C PRO A 69 -2.68 6.61 -12.17
N SER A 70 -2.47 5.31 -11.97
CA SER A 70 -1.81 4.75 -10.79
C SER A 70 -1.09 3.43 -11.14
N PHE A 71 -0.48 2.79 -10.16
CA PHE A 71 0.19 1.52 -10.33
C PHE A 71 -0.81 0.44 -10.75
N ASP A 72 -0.56 -0.23 -11.88
CA ASP A 72 -1.50 -1.14 -12.53
C ASP A 72 -1.81 -2.42 -11.74
N GLU A 73 -0.92 -2.83 -10.82
CA GLU A 73 -1.16 -3.99 -9.96
C GLU A 73 -2.32 -3.78 -8.98
N TYR A 74 -2.69 -2.56 -8.65
CA TYR A 74 -3.88 -2.30 -7.83
C TYR A 74 -5.14 -2.83 -8.51
N GLU A 75 -5.29 -2.50 -9.78
CA GLU A 75 -6.42 -2.96 -10.60
C GLU A 75 -6.41 -4.47 -10.80
N LYS A 76 -5.24 -5.03 -11.17
CA LYS A 76 -5.08 -6.47 -11.42
C LYS A 76 -5.41 -7.28 -10.17
N ALA A 77 -4.85 -6.90 -9.02
CA ALA A 77 -5.09 -7.60 -7.77
C ALA A 77 -6.56 -7.51 -7.31
N ALA A 78 -7.18 -6.32 -7.44
CA ALA A 78 -8.57 -6.12 -7.09
C ALA A 78 -9.52 -6.95 -7.99
N LYS A 79 -9.27 -6.98 -9.30
CA LYS A 79 -10.01 -7.84 -10.26
C LYS A 79 -9.84 -9.32 -9.96
N ALA A 80 -8.62 -9.76 -9.63
CA ALA A 80 -8.35 -11.14 -9.24
C ALA A 80 -9.12 -11.54 -7.97
N GLY A 81 -9.35 -10.60 -7.04
CA GLY A 81 -10.21 -10.77 -5.87
C GLY A 81 -11.71 -10.72 -6.16
N GLY A 82 -12.11 -10.43 -7.41
CA GLY A 82 -13.51 -10.35 -7.84
C GLY A 82 -14.19 -9.01 -7.59
N ALA A 83 -13.43 -7.95 -7.30
CA ALA A 83 -13.98 -6.64 -7.02
C ALA A 83 -14.41 -5.90 -8.31
N HIS A 84 -15.50 -5.12 -8.20
CA HIS A 84 -15.81 -4.08 -9.16
C HIS A 84 -14.87 -2.88 -8.96
N ILE A 85 -14.39 -2.27 -10.05
CA ILE A 85 -13.48 -1.14 -9.98
C ILE A 85 -14.22 0.15 -10.37
N THR A 86 -14.13 1.14 -9.50
CA THR A 86 -14.55 2.52 -9.78
C THR A 86 -13.32 3.41 -9.95
N TYR A 87 -13.17 3.99 -11.12
CA TYR A 87 -12.02 4.85 -11.44
C TYR A 87 -12.30 6.31 -11.14
N VAL A 88 -11.34 6.99 -10.49
CA VAL A 88 -11.35 8.43 -10.28
C VAL A 88 -10.22 9.05 -11.07
N TYR A 89 -10.55 9.68 -12.19
CA TYR A 89 -9.56 10.29 -13.09
C TYR A 89 -9.00 11.59 -12.48
N THR A 90 -7.67 11.72 -12.50
CA THR A 90 -6.95 12.83 -11.84
C THR A 90 -6.52 13.95 -12.79
N GLN A 91 -6.76 13.83 -14.12
CA GLN A 91 -6.33 14.85 -15.11
C GLN A 91 -6.85 16.24 -14.78
N GLN A 92 -8.10 16.35 -14.33
CA GLN A 92 -8.70 17.64 -13.95
C GLN A 92 -8.13 18.24 -12.65
N ASP A 93 -7.38 17.45 -11.87
CA ASP A 93 -6.69 17.85 -10.66
C ASP A 93 -5.16 17.96 -10.90
N ASN A 94 -4.74 18.21 -12.14
CA ASN A 94 -3.32 18.24 -12.55
C ASN A 94 -2.57 16.97 -12.17
N PHE A 95 -3.20 15.82 -12.30
CA PHE A 95 -2.70 14.50 -11.91
C PHE A 95 -2.42 14.32 -10.40
N ASN A 96 -2.93 15.22 -9.56
CA ASN A 96 -2.89 15.04 -8.12
C ASN A 96 -4.00 14.09 -7.67
N SER A 97 -3.68 13.21 -6.74
CA SER A 97 -4.67 12.33 -6.12
C SER A 97 -5.62 13.14 -5.25
N ASN A 98 -6.90 13.05 -5.53
CA ASN A 98 -7.95 13.75 -4.75
C ASN A 98 -8.73 12.73 -3.93
N LEU A 99 -8.26 12.49 -2.71
CA LEU A 99 -8.79 11.45 -1.84
C LEU A 99 -10.26 11.69 -1.46
N MET A 100 -10.67 12.97 -1.30
CA MET A 100 -12.09 13.30 -1.03
C MET A 100 -13.02 12.98 -2.20
N ARG A 101 -12.53 13.09 -3.45
CA ARG A 101 -13.31 12.63 -4.62
C ARG A 101 -13.46 11.11 -4.62
N MET A 102 -12.41 10.39 -4.23
CA MET A 102 -12.47 8.93 -4.09
C MET A 102 -13.49 8.51 -3.02
N VAL A 103 -13.49 9.18 -1.85
CA VAL A 103 -14.50 8.95 -0.79
C VAL A 103 -15.94 9.25 -1.27
N LYS A 104 -16.12 10.30 -2.06
CA LYS A 104 -17.45 10.63 -2.63
C LYS A 104 -17.93 9.60 -3.62
N ALA A 105 -17.04 9.10 -4.48
CA ALA A 105 -17.34 8.08 -5.49
C ALA A 105 -17.60 6.69 -4.90
N ALA A 106 -17.06 6.41 -3.71
CA ALA A 106 -17.15 5.11 -3.07
C ALA A 106 -18.57 4.80 -2.56
N GLY A 107 -19.03 3.59 -2.84
CA GLY A 107 -20.19 2.97 -2.19
C GLY A 107 -19.87 2.54 -0.75
N GLU A 108 -20.89 2.12 -0.01
CA GLU A 108 -20.72 1.63 1.36
C GLU A 108 -19.86 0.35 1.40
N GLY A 109 -18.91 0.31 2.32
CA GLY A 109 -18.02 -0.83 2.51
C GLY A 109 -16.93 -1.00 1.43
N ALA A 110 -16.81 -0.05 0.50
CA ALA A 110 -15.77 -0.08 -0.53
C ALA A 110 -14.36 0.06 0.06
N VAL A 111 -13.37 -0.36 -0.72
CA VAL A 111 -11.95 -0.16 -0.42
C VAL A 111 -11.40 0.94 -1.32
N ILE A 112 -10.72 1.92 -0.73
CA ILE A 112 -9.97 2.95 -1.45
C ILE A 112 -8.49 2.57 -1.42
N ILE A 113 -7.84 2.53 -2.59
CA ILE A 113 -6.39 2.37 -2.70
C ILE A 113 -5.77 3.71 -3.04
N LEU A 114 -4.80 4.12 -2.25
CA LEU A 114 -4.01 5.33 -2.44
C LEU A 114 -2.52 4.97 -2.51
N GLY A 115 -1.86 5.19 -3.65
CA GLY A 115 -0.40 5.29 -3.71
C GLY A 115 0.02 6.65 -3.16
N ASN A 116 0.91 6.68 -2.18
CA ASN A 116 1.31 7.92 -1.51
C ASN A 116 2.80 7.91 -1.11
N PRO A 117 3.70 8.41 -1.96
CA PRO A 117 3.48 9.06 -3.28
C PRO A 117 2.90 8.13 -4.34
N ASN A 118 2.06 8.69 -5.23
CA ASN A 118 1.45 7.90 -6.31
C ASN A 118 2.44 7.60 -7.45
N ASN A 119 2.46 6.39 -7.93
CA ASN A 119 3.16 5.99 -9.14
C ASN A 119 2.13 5.91 -10.29
N PRO A 120 2.31 6.65 -11.44
CA PRO A 120 3.53 7.31 -11.90
C PRO A 120 3.59 8.82 -11.63
N THR A 121 2.57 9.44 -11.04
CA THR A 121 2.42 10.90 -11.03
C THR A 121 3.32 11.62 -10.02
N GLY A 122 3.85 10.91 -9.01
CA GLY A 122 4.57 11.50 -7.88
C GLY A 122 3.68 12.32 -6.93
N SER A 123 2.37 12.34 -7.17
CA SER A 123 1.42 13.06 -6.31
C SER A 123 1.47 12.54 -4.88
N LEU A 124 1.55 13.48 -3.94
CA LEU A 124 1.54 13.21 -2.53
C LEU A 124 0.32 13.87 -1.88
N VAL A 125 -0.46 13.06 -1.18
CA VAL A 125 -1.57 13.52 -0.33
C VAL A 125 -1.00 13.74 1.07
N ARG A 126 -1.26 14.92 1.65
CA ARG A 126 -0.76 15.26 2.99
C ARG A 126 -1.51 14.49 4.07
N LYS A 127 -0.85 14.31 5.20
CA LYS A 127 -1.39 13.58 6.36
C LYS A 127 -2.79 14.09 6.77
N GLU A 128 -2.95 15.40 6.83
CA GLU A 128 -4.23 16.03 7.23
C GLU A 128 -5.36 15.71 6.24
N GLU A 129 -5.04 15.60 4.95
CA GLU A 129 -6.00 15.24 3.89
C GLU A 129 -6.38 13.76 4.00
N VAL A 130 -5.42 12.89 4.32
CA VAL A 130 -5.68 11.46 4.57
C VAL A 130 -6.57 11.31 5.81
N GLU A 131 -6.24 11.97 6.91
CA GLU A 131 -7.03 11.93 8.15
C GLU A 131 -8.47 12.42 7.94
N ALA A 132 -8.64 13.52 7.20
CA ALA A 132 -9.95 14.05 6.86
C ALA A 132 -10.77 13.06 6.01
N ALA A 133 -10.14 12.44 5.02
CA ALA A 133 -10.79 11.46 4.16
C ALA A 133 -11.16 10.18 4.93
N VAL A 134 -10.29 9.69 5.81
CA VAL A 134 -10.57 8.53 6.67
C VAL A 134 -11.75 8.83 7.60
N LYS A 135 -11.77 10.01 8.23
CA LYS A 135 -12.87 10.44 9.11
C LYS A 135 -14.22 10.48 8.38
N GLU A 136 -14.22 10.95 7.14
CA GLU A 136 -15.44 10.95 6.31
C GLU A 136 -15.79 9.53 5.83
N GLY A 137 -14.78 8.73 5.48
CA GLY A 137 -14.96 7.36 5.02
C GLY A 137 -15.54 6.42 6.07
N ILE A 138 -15.27 6.64 7.36
CA ILE A 138 -15.84 5.85 8.46
C ILE A 138 -17.38 5.89 8.41
N LYS A 139 -17.98 7.00 8.02
CA LYS A 139 -19.44 7.14 7.90
C LYS A 139 -20.06 6.22 6.85
N LYS A 140 -19.25 5.78 5.88
CA LYS A 140 -19.61 4.84 4.80
C LYS A 140 -18.99 3.45 4.99
N ASN A 141 -18.42 3.18 6.16
CA ASN A 141 -17.69 1.93 6.44
C ASN A 141 -16.59 1.62 5.42
N LEU A 142 -15.91 2.65 4.89
CA LEU A 142 -14.83 2.48 3.92
C LEU A 142 -13.56 1.94 4.58
N ARG A 143 -12.79 1.20 3.81
CA ARG A 143 -11.43 0.78 4.16
C ARG A 143 -10.44 1.53 3.29
N PHE A 144 -9.28 1.84 3.86
CA PHE A 144 -8.19 2.50 3.15
C PHE A 144 -6.97 1.59 3.12
N VAL A 145 -6.41 1.43 1.93
CA VAL A 145 -5.11 0.80 1.70
C VAL A 145 -4.20 1.90 1.19
N VAL A 146 -3.16 2.24 1.95
CA VAL A 146 -2.17 3.25 1.58
C VAL A 146 -0.87 2.55 1.23
N ASP A 147 -0.41 2.73 0.00
CA ASP A 147 0.86 2.20 -0.49
C ASP A 147 1.91 3.30 -0.38
N GLU A 148 2.83 3.14 0.56
CA GLU A 148 3.92 4.07 0.86
C GLU A 148 5.27 3.59 0.31
N SER A 149 5.27 2.70 -0.70
CA SER A 149 6.51 2.11 -1.28
C SER A 149 7.54 3.14 -1.74
N PHE A 150 7.12 4.37 -2.03
CA PHE A 150 7.99 5.47 -2.46
C PHE A 150 8.19 6.56 -1.40
N LEU A 151 7.64 6.40 -0.20
CA LEU A 151 7.73 7.45 0.84
C LEU A 151 9.16 7.71 1.29
N ASP A 152 9.98 6.66 1.44
CA ASP A 152 11.38 6.77 1.87
C ASP A 152 12.30 7.46 0.85
N PHE A 153 11.82 7.72 -0.38
CA PHE A 153 12.56 8.46 -1.40
C PHE A 153 12.33 9.98 -1.33
N ARG A 154 11.54 10.45 -0.41
CA ARG A 154 11.36 11.88 -0.18
C ARG A 154 12.55 12.43 0.59
N TYR A 155 12.98 13.61 0.16
CA TYR A 155 14.09 14.38 0.79
C TYR A 155 13.55 15.62 1.53
N ASP A 156 12.26 15.63 1.85
CA ASP A 156 11.67 16.74 2.60
C ASP A 156 12.17 16.64 4.04
N GLU A 157 12.85 17.69 4.47
CA GLU A 157 13.15 17.88 5.88
C GLU A 157 11.82 18.12 6.60
N ASP A 158 11.60 17.39 7.68
CA ASP A 158 10.47 17.58 8.59
C ASP A 158 10.48 18.97 9.24
#